data_76fc1186c0c3ba4b2d6c4e874df63205
#
_entry.id   76fc1186c0c3ba4b2d6c4e874df63205
#
_cell.length_a   1.000
_cell.length_b   1.000
_cell.length_c   1.000
_cell.angle_alpha   90.00
_cell.angle_beta   90.00
_cell.angle_gamma   90.00
#
_symmetry.space_group_name_H-M   'P 1'
#
loop_
_entity.id
_entity.type
_entity.pdbx_description
1 polymer ?
#
loop_
_entity_poly.entity_id
_entity_poly.type
_entity_poly.pdbx_seq_one_letter_code
_entity_poly.pdbx_strand_id
1 'polypeptide(L)'
;MSNSRVESPSLEEAPILHVDLDAFFASVEILDDPALRDKPVCVGGAAQRGVIASASYEARRFGVRSAMASTVARRLCPELIILPGRFDRYEEYSRRFHALINDLTPEYEPLGLDEAFADLRSLGRLGVRPVEAAWELRRRIRGELALECGVGLGRNKLFAKLASKTSKPRVVDQALVPGAGVVWVSPALEQQWLAELPVRALWGVGPQTAKKLHQLGLRWVRDLAKVDENTLARHLGSSMARTLVAYAHGDDERVVETHRPLKSVGHDTTFAVSLEGVEPVLARCRHHAGVVARALRAQSRVSRTVSVVVKFDDLTVVSRSQTLPFGVDDEGAIGAVAQALVRSVEIDRPVRLLGVYASSLLERDVNQVQLSFDVTAPGTARDEAVVTSRQSQVASASLRDALDDIRRRYGARSVGVAADLDPEGVRVERQRGSHAFGPDATT
;
A
#
# COMPACT_ATOMS: atom_id res chain seq x y z
N MET A 1 21.56 4.14 -37.18
CA MET A 1 21.60 5.14 -36.09
C MET A 1 22.71 4.73 -35.13
N SER A 2 23.63 5.61 -34.90
CA SER A 2 24.94 5.40 -34.27
C SER A 2 24.85 4.72 -32.92
N ASN A 3 25.56 3.61 -32.75
CA ASN A 3 25.85 2.93 -31.51
C ASN A 3 26.86 3.80 -30.69
N SER A 4 26.39 4.97 -30.20
CA SER A 4 27.13 5.69 -29.17
C SER A 4 27.07 4.78 -27.92
N ARG A 5 28.21 4.25 -27.52
CA ARG A 5 28.41 3.66 -26.20
C ARG A 5 27.92 4.71 -25.19
N VAL A 6 26.72 4.51 -24.65
CA VAL A 6 26.25 5.30 -23.51
C VAL A 6 27.24 4.95 -22.39
N GLU A 7 28.09 5.91 -22.03
CA GLU A 7 29.02 5.75 -20.90
C GLU A 7 28.15 5.40 -19.67
N SER A 8 28.61 4.39 -18.93
CA SER A 8 27.93 4.00 -17.69
C SER A 8 28.03 5.15 -16.69
N PRO A 9 26.92 5.55 -16.04
CA PRO A 9 26.93 6.64 -15.07
C PRO A 9 27.89 6.34 -13.92
N SER A 10 28.45 7.40 -13.38
CA SER A 10 29.09 7.38 -12.07
C SER A 10 28.04 7.25 -10.96
N LEU A 11 28.48 6.93 -9.74
CA LEU A 11 27.60 6.93 -8.57
C LEU A 11 27.10 8.32 -8.17
N GLU A 12 27.79 9.38 -8.59
CA GLU A 12 27.33 10.77 -8.40
C GLU A 12 26.19 11.11 -9.34
N GLU A 13 26.23 10.59 -10.58
CA GLU A 13 25.20 10.85 -11.60
C GLU A 13 23.94 9.99 -11.41
N ALA A 14 24.08 8.77 -10.90
CA ALA A 14 22.98 7.83 -10.75
C ALA A 14 23.05 7.04 -9.42
N PRO A 15 22.97 7.73 -8.27
CA PRO A 15 23.07 7.07 -6.97
C PRO A 15 21.81 6.31 -6.58
N ILE A 16 20.67 6.60 -7.19
CA ILE A 16 19.36 6.02 -6.81
C ILE A 16 18.92 5.01 -7.85
N LEU A 17 18.59 3.81 -7.38
CA LEU A 17 17.97 2.75 -8.14
C LEU A 17 16.50 2.62 -7.72
N HIS A 18 15.61 2.39 -8.68
CA HIS A 18 14.23 1.95 -8.45
C HIS A 18 13.99 0.65 -9.20
N VAL A 19 13.45 -0.35 -8.51
CA VAL A 19 13.07 -1.64 -9.10
C VAL A 19 11.58 -1.89 -8.86
N ASP A 20 10.90 -2.48 -9.84
CA ASP A 20 9.46 -2.75 -9.80
C ASP A 20 9.15 -4.01 -10.61
N LEU A 21 8.59 -5.03 -9.95
CA LEU A 21 8.25 -6.31 -10.57
C LEU A 21 7.14 -6.14 -11.62
N ASP A 22 7.21 -6.95 -12.68
CA ASP A 22 6.26 -6.87 -13.79
C ASP A 22 5.00 -7.68 -13.49
N ALA A 23 3.83 -6.99 -13.50
CA ALA A 23 2.53 -7.62 -13.30
C ALA A 23 2.49 -8.58 -12.08
N PHE A 24 3.13 -8.20 -10.98
CA PHE A 24 3.59 -9.07 -9.89
C PHE A 24 2.62 -10.19 -9.53
N PHE A 25 1.39 -9.89 -9.05
CA PHE A 25 0.47 -10.94 -8.61
C PHE A 25 0.07 -11.88 -9.76
N ALA A 26 -0.20 -11.32 -10.95
CA ALA A 26 -0.53 -12.15 -12.10
C ALA A 26 0.66 -13.03 -12.52
N SER A 27 1.88 -12.53 -12.43
CA SER A 27 3.10 -13.29 -12.74
C SER A 27 3.32 -14.45 -11.76
N VAL A 28 3.07 -14.25 -10.46
CA VAL A 28 3.14 -15.33 -9.45
C VAL A 28 2.09 -16.41 -9.73
N GLU A 29 0.86 -16.03 -10.10
CA GLU A 29 -0.17 -17.03 -10.46
C GLU A 29 0.23 -17.85 -11.69
N ILE A 30 0.82 -17.20 -12.71
CA ILE A 30 1.29 -17.87 -13.93
C ILE A 30 2.50 -18.77 -13.65
N LEU A 31 3.36 -18.44 -12.69
CA LEU A 31 4.46 -19.30 -12.27
C LEU A 31 3.97 -20.55 -11.57
N ASP A 32 2.97 -20.43 -10.70
CA ASP A 32 2.40 -21.55 -9.95
C ASP A 32 1.50 -22.44 -10.82
N ASP A 33 0.85 -21.87 -11.86
CA ASP A 33 0.06 -22.61 -12.85
C ASP A 33 0.50 -22.28 -14.28
N PRO A 34 1.42 -23.06 -14.87
CA PRO A 34 1.89 -22.84 -16.25
C PRO A 34 0.81 -22.90 -17.33
N ALA A 35 -0.36 -23.49 -17.05
CA ALA A 35 -1.47 -23.52 -17.99
C ALA A 35 -2.08 -22.11 -18.24
N LEU A 36 -1.73 -21.14 -17.41
CA LEU A 36 -2.11 -19.74 -17.53
C LEU A 36 -1.20 -18.92 -18.47
N ARG A 37 -0.09 -19.47 -18.91
CA ARG A 37 0.85 -18.79 -19.82
C ARG A 37 0.14 -18.38 -21.10
N ASP A 38 0.51 -17.22 -21.63
CA ASP A 38 -0.01 -16.62 -22.85
C ASP A 38 -1.53 -16.33 -22.84
N LYS A 39 -2.19 -16.50 -21.69
CA LYS A 39 -3.59 -16.18 -21.50
C LYS A 39 -3.79 -14.82 -20.83
N PRO A 40 -4.90 -14.13 -21.13
CA PRO A 40 -5.25 -12.90 -20.42
C PRO A 40 -5.68 -13.22 -18.99
N VAL A 41 -4.76 -13.07 -18.02
CA VAL A 41 -4.97 -13.36 -16.61
C VAL A 41 -4.95 -12.07 -15.80
N CYS A 42 -5.79 -11.98 -14.81
CA CYS A 42 -5.67 -10.97 -13.77
C CYS A 42 -5.98 -11.54 -12.39
N VAL A 43 -5.47 -10.88 -11.37
CA VAL A 43 -5.78 -11.15 -9.97
C VAL A 43 -6.73 -10.08 -9.49
N GLY A 44 -7.81 -10.48 -8.82
CA GLY A 44 -8.78 -9.54 -8.29
C GLY A 44 -10.06 -10.19 -7.80
N GLY A 45 -11.04 -9.37 -7.42
CA GLY A 45 -12.37 -9.87 -7.11
C GLY A 45 -13.15 -10.18 -8.38
N ALA A 46 -13.60 -11.42 -8.53
CA ALA A 46 -14.42 -11.83 -9.69
C ALA A 46 -15.89 -11.37 -9.59
N ALA A 47 -16.35 -11.00 -8.37
CA ALA A 47 -17.73 -10.56 -8.13
C ALA A 47 -18.05 -9.21 -8.79
N GLN A 48 -19.32 -8.86 -8.86
CA GLN A 48 -19.82 -7.64 -9.50
C GLN A 48 -19.17 -6.34 -9.01
N ARG A 49 -18.79 -6.30 -7.71
CA ARG A 49 -18.06 -5.18 -7.07
C ARG A 49 -16.55 -5.38 -7.03
N GLY A 50 -16.05 -6.41 -7.73
CA GLY A 50 -14.63 -6.72 -7.78
C GLY A 50 -13.81 -5.66 -8.49
N VAL A 51 -12.53 -5.56 -8.11
CA VAL A 51 -11.54 -4.68 -8.71
C VAL A 51 -10.31 -5.51 -9.08
N ILE A 52 -9.72 -5.23 -10.22
CA ILE A 52 -8.47 -5.84 -10.67
C ILE A 52 -7.31 -5.29 -9.82
N ALA A 53 -6.59 -6.16 -9.15
CA ALA A 53 -5.39 -5.82 -8.39
C ALA A 53 -4.14 -5.83 -9.30
N SER A 54 -3.99 -6.88 -10.13
CA SER A 54 -2.90 -7.02 -11.09
C SER A 54 -3.40 -7.62 -12.40
N ALA A 55 -2.82 -7.24 -13.53
CA ALA A 55 -3.18 -7.75 -14.85
C ALA A 55 -1.93 -8.15 -15.63
N SER A 56 -1.93 -9.35 -16.25
CA SER A 56 -0.88 -9.82 -17.14
C SER A 56 -0.74 -8.93 -18.37
N TYR A 57 0.36 -9.02 -19.08
CA TYR A 57 0.55 -8.22 -20.31
C TYR A 57 -0.41 -8.63 -21.42
N GLU A 58 -0.81 -9.89 -21.47
CA GLU A 58 -1.86 -10.42 -22.38
C GLU A 58 -3.18 -9.72 -22.07
N ALA A 59 -3.58 -9.61 -20.81
CA ALA A 59 -4.78 -8.87 -20.42
C ALA A 59 -4.66 -7.36 -20.73
N ARG A 60 -3.47 -6.78 -20.54
CA ARG A 60 -3.21 -5.36 -20.86
C ARG A 60 -3.36 -5.05 -22.36
N ARG A 61 -3.16 -6.02 -23.27
CA ARG A 61 -3.40 -5.87 -24.72
C ARG A 61 -4.85 -5.50 -25.04
N PHE A 62 -5.79 -5.97 -24.22
CA PHE A 62 -7.22 -5.61 -24.31
C PHE A 62 -7.57 -4.35 -23.52
N GLY A 63 -6.60 -3.65 -22.95
CA GLY A 63 -6.83 -2.44 -22.14
C GLY A 63 -7.15 -2.69 -20.66
N VAL A 64 -7.12 -3.95 -20.20
CA VAL A 64 -7.33 -4.29 -18.77
C VAL A 64 -6.17 -3.75 -17.95
N ARG A 65 -6.47 -3.11 -16.80
CA ARG A 65 -5.47 -2.47 -15.92
C ARG A 65 -5.82 -2.66 -14.45
N SER A 66 -4.82 -2.55 -13.58
CA SER A 66 -5.03 -2.46 -12.13
C SER A 66 -5.97 -1.30 -11.77
N ALA A 67 -6.71 -1.45 -10.68
CA ALA A 67 -7.76 -0.56 -10.19
C ALA A 67 -9.03 -0.48 -11.09
N MET A 68 -9.12 -1.25 -12.18
CA MET A 68 -10.31 -1.33 -13.02
C MET A 68 -11.38 -2.21 -12.36
N ALA A 69 -12.67 -1.84 -12.49
CA ALA A 69 -13.76 -2.70 -12.07
C ALA A 69 -13.77 -4.00 -12.90
N SER A 70 -13.95 -5.15 -12.23
CA SER A 70 -13.93 -6.46 -12.90
C SER A 70 -14.99 -6.62 -13.98
N THR A 71 -16.13 -5.95 -13.82
CA THR A 71 -17.21 -5.90 -14.84
C THR A 71 -16.78 -5.15 -16.10
N VAL A 72 -15.97 -4.09 -15.98
CA VAL A 72 -15.40 -3.36 -17.11
C VAL A 72 -14.31 -4.19 -17.77
N ALA A 73 -13.43 -4.81 -16.98
CA ALA A 73 -12.36 -5.67 -17.49
C ALA A 73 -12.90 -6.83 -18.33
N ARG A 74 -13.99 -7.50 -17.90
CA ARG A 74 -14.65 -8.57 -18.67
C ARG A 74 -15.29 -8.10 -19.97
N ARG A 75 -15.77 -6.86 -20.02
CA ARG A 75 -16.29 -6.28 -21.29
C ARG A 75 -15.17 -6.01 -22.29
N LEU A 76 -14.01 -5.59 -21.80
CA LEU A 76 -12.84 -5.35 -22.66
C LEU A 76 -12.19 -6.65 -23.14
N CYS A 77 -12.19 -7.69 -22.30
CA CYS A 77 -11.62 -8.99 -22.58
C CYS A 77 -12.59 -10.08 -22.10
N PRO A 78 -13.49 -10.60 -22.96
CA PRO A 78 -14.47 -11.62 -22.59
C PRO A 78 -13.85 -12.94 -22.09
N GLU A 79 -12.67 -13.29 -22.61
CA GLU A 79 -11.90 -14.48 -22.23
C GLU A 79 -11.01 -14.29 -20.99
N LEU A 80 -11.14 -13.15 -20.30
CA LEU A 80 -10.32 -12.79 -19.14
C LEU A 80 -10.50 -13.78 -18.00
N ILE A 81 -9.40 -14.39 -17.57
CA ILE A 81 -9.33 -15.25 -16.38
C ILE A 81 -9.10 -14.37 -15.17
N ILE A 82 -10.07 -14.33 -14.25
CA ILE A 82 -9.95 -13.56 -13.00
C ILE A 82 -9.73 -14.53 -11.84
N LEU A 83 -8.56 -14.48 -11.24
CA LEU A 83 -8.16 -15.31 -10.10
C LEU A 83 -8.33 -14.54 -8.78
N PRO A 84 -8.74 -15.22 -7.71
CA PRO A 84 -8.71 -14.62 -6.37
C PRO A 84 -7.26 -14.38 -5.93
N GLY A 85 -7.02 -13.35 -5.11
CA GLY A 85 -5.68 -13.06 -4.61
C GLY A 85 -5.24 -14.06 -3.53
N ARG A 86 -4.03 -14.60 -3.66
CA ARG A 86 -3.34 -15.46 -2.69
C ARG A 86 -2.26 -14.63 -1.98
N PHE A 87 -2.66 -13.75 -1.05
CA PHE A 87 -1.77 -12.76 -0.46
C PHE A 87 -0.60 -13.39 0.30
N ASP A 88 -0.78 -14.50 1.00
CA ASP A 88 0.31 -15.24 1.68
C ASP A 88 1.42 -15.63 0.70
N ARG A 89 1.04 -16.04 -0.53
CA ARG A 89 1.97 -16.39 -1.59
C ARG A 89 2.70 -15.16 -2.13
N TYR A 90 1.98 -14.05 -2.31
CA TYR A 90 2.60 -12.80 -2.77
C TYR A 90 3.58 -12.23 -1.74
N GLU A 91 3.26 -12.33 -0.45
CA GLU A 91 4.15 -11.93 0.64
C GLU A 91 5.41 -12.78 0.69
N GLU A 92 5.31 -14.09 0.43
CA GLU A 92 6.48 -14.97 0.33
C GLU A 92 7.44 -14.50 -0.78
N TYR A 93 6.92 -14.24 -1.99
CA TYR A 93 7.73 -13.71 -3.09
C TYR A 93 8.27 -12.32 -2.80
N SER A 94 7.47 -11.46 -2.17
CA SER A 94 7.87 -10.13 -1.76
C SER A 94 9.04 -10.15 -0.77
N ARG A 95 8.98 -11.00 0.26
CA ARG A 95 10.12 -11.16 1.20
C ARG A 95 11.40 -11.58 0.50
N ARG A 96 11.33 -12.53 -0.42
CA ARG A 96 12.48 -12.96 -1.22
C ARG A 96 12.99 -11.85 -2.13
N PHE A 97 12.09 -11.10 -2.76
CA PHE A 97 12.42 -9.93 -3.58
C PHE A 97 13.15 -8.86 -2.77
N HIS A 98 12.62 -8.48 -1.60
CA HIS A 98 13.27 -7.50 -0.73
C HIS A 98 14.60 -8.01 -0.15
N ALA A 99 14.73 -9.31 0.09
CA ALA A 99 16.02 -9.89 0.49
C ALA A 99 17.10 -9.70 -0.59
N LEU A 100 16.77 -9.88 -1.89
CA LEU A 100 17.69 -9.63 -2.99
C LEU A 100 18.17 -8.17 -3.07
N ILE A 101 17.27 -7.23 -2.73
CA ILE A 101 17.62 -5.80 -2.70
C ILE A 101 18.50 -5.51 -1.48
N ASN A 102 18.17 -6.08 -0.33
CA ASN A 102 18.97 -5.94 0.89
C ASN A 102 20.39 -6.53 0.75
N ASP A 103 20.52 -7.63 0.00
CA ASP A 103 21.84 -8.20 -0.34
C ASP A 103 22.68 -7.25 -1.22
N LEU A 104 22.02 -6.45 -2.07
CA LEU A 104 22.70 -5.44 -2.87
C LEU A 104 23.13 -4.26 -2.01
N THR A 105 22.21 -3.70 -1.23
CA THR A 105 22.45 -2.59 -0.28
C THR A 105 21.42 -2.60 0.84
N PRO A 106 21.85 -2.41 2.12
CA PRO A 106 20.90 -2.25 3.22
C PRO A 106 20.16 -0.90 3.17
N GLU A 107 20.68 0.05 2.39
CA GLU A 107 20.06 1.37 2.22
C GLU A 107 18.97 1.32 1.15
N TYR A 108 17.86 0.66 1.46
CA TYR A 108 16.72 0.59 0.56
C TYR A 108 15.41 0.95 1.26
N GLU A 109 14.46 1.46 0.49
CA GLU A 109 13.11 1.87 0.91
C GLU A 109 12.07 1.04 0.17
N PRO A 110 11.38 0.11 0.83
CA PRO A 110 10.26 -0.60 0.24
C PRO A 110 9.06 0.36 0.09
N LEU A 111 8.42 0.35 -1.08
CA LEU A 111 7.22 1.12 -1.36
C LEU A 111 5.95 0.26 -1.32
N GLY A 112 6.11 -1.04 -1.47
CA GLY A 112 5.05 -2.04 -1.52
C GLY A 112 5.60 -3.45 -1.56
N LEU A 113 4.79 -4.39 -2.01
CA LEU A 113 5.17 -5.79 -2.15
C LEU A 113 6.14 -6.03 -3.32
N ASP A 114 6.12 -5.16 -4.32
CA ASP A 114 6.70 -5.37 -5.64
C ASP A 114 7.63 -4.25 -6.11
N GLU A 115 7.83 -3.20 -5.32
CA GLU A 115 8.69 -2.09 -5.72
C GLU A 115 9.49 -1.52 -4.54
N ALA A 116 10.71 -1.05 -4.83
CA ALA A 116 11.59 -0.40 -3.86
C ALA A 116 12.55 0.60 -4.52
N PHE A 117 12.98 1.58 -3.72
CA PHE A 117 14.18 2.36 -4.00
C PHE A 117 15.38 1.77 -3.28
N ALA A 118 16.57 1.91 -3.86
CA ALA A 118 17.84 1.57 -3.25
C ALA A 118 18.85 2.71 -3.46
N ASP A 119 19.61 3.04 -2.42
CA ASP A 119 20.72 3.99 -2.49
C ASP A 119 22.01 3.21 -2.76
N LEU A 120 22.66 3.50 -3.86
CA LEU A 120 23.88 2.82 -4.28
C LEU A 120 25.17 3.53 -3.84
N ARG A 121 25.08 4.68 -3.17
CA ARG A 121 26.26 5.48 -2.79
C ARG A 121 27.23 4.74 -1.91
N SER A 122 26.74 3.90 -1.01
CA SER A 122 27.57 3.05 -0.15
C SER A 122 28.43 2.04 -0.93
N LEU A 123 27.98 1.64 -2.13
CA LEU A 123 28.70 0.68 -2.99
C LEU A 123 29.92 1.28 -3.70
N GLY A 124 30.09 2.61 -3.68
CA GLY A 124 31.22 3.30 -4.32
C GLY A 124 32.58 2.84 -3.83
N ARG A 125 32.68 2.50 -2.53
CA ARG A 125 33.91 1.96 -1.94
C ARG A 125 34.28 0.58 -2.47
N LEU A 126 33.30 -0.14 -3.04
CA LEU A 126 33.49 -1.47 -3.62
C LEU A 126 33.74 -1.41 -5.13
N GLY A 127 33.79 -0.21 -5.73
CA GLY A 127 34.00 -0.03 -7.17
C GLY A 127 32.85 -0.49 -8.04
N VAL A 128 31.65 -0.67 -7.46
CA VAL A 128 30.46 -1.12 -8.18
C VAL A 128 29.90 0.02 -9.03
N ARG A 129 29.64 -0.26 -10.31
CA ARG A 129 28.99 0.69 -11.21
C ARG A 129 27.45 0.55 -11.18
N PRO A 130 26.65 1.65 -11.14
CA PRO A 130 25.21 1.61 -11.00
C PRO A 130 24.48 0.73 -12.03
N VAL A 131 24.88 0.80 -13.30
CA VAL A 131 24.26 0.01 -14.37
C VAL A 131 24.54 -1.48 -14.21
N GLU A 132 25.75 -1.84 -13.78
CA GLU A 132 26.11 -3.23 -13.52
C GLU A 132 25.33 -3.79 -12.33
N ALA A 133 25.20 -3.01 -11.25
CA ALA A 133 24.38 -3.38 -10.11
C ALA A 133 22.92 -3.58 -10.49
N ALA A 134 22.37 -2.72 -11.35
CA ALA A 134 21.00 -2.82 -11.83
C ALA A 134 20.76 -4.09 -12.68
N TRP A 135 21.69 -4.41 -13.60
CA TRP A 135 21.63 -5.64 -14.39
C TRP A 135 21.81 -6.90 -13.55
N GLU A 136 22.70 -6.86 -12.57
CA GLU A 136 22.93 -7.99 -11.66
C GLU A 136 21.69 -8.24 -10.78
N LEU A 137 21.10 -7.20 -10.20
CA LEU A 137 19.86 -7.33 -9.45
C LEU A 137 18.74 -7.93 -10.31
N ARG A 138 18.56 -7.42 -11.54
CA ARG A 138 17.57 -7.94 -12.48
C ARG A 138 17.82 -9.40 -12.84
N ARG A 139 19.08 -9.78 -13.06
CA ARG A 139 19.48 -11.17 -13.34
C ARG A 139 19.18 -12.09 -12.16
N ARG A 140 19.44 -11.64 -10.92
CA ARG A 140 19.15 -12.39 -9.72
C ARG A 140 17.63 -12.57 -9.52
N ILE A 141 16.86 -11.51 -9.67
CA ILE A 141 15.39 -11.59 -9.58
C ILE A 141 14.85 -12.62 -10.60
N ARG A 142 15.31 -12.59 -11.82
CA ARG A 142 14.91 -13.56 -12.85
C ARG A 142 15.36 -14.98 -12.51
N GLY A 143 16.61 -15.16 -12.10
CA GLY A 143 17.18 -16.48 -11.81
C GLY A 143 16.63 -17.14 -10.54
N GLU A 144 16.42 -16.36 -9.48
CA GLU A 144 16.03 -16.87 -8.17
C GLU A 144 14.50 -16.86 -7.94
N LEU A 145 13.76 -15.91 -8.56
CA LEU A 145 12.31 -15.77 -8.40
C LEU A 145 11.52 -16.16 -9.65
N ALA A 146 12.18 -16.30 -10.80
CA ALA A 146 11.56 -16.47 -12.12
C ALA A 146 10.60 -15.32 -12.48
N LEU A 147 10.79 -14.12 -11.91
CA LEU A 147 10.00 -12.92 -12.17
C LEU A 147 10.78 -11.94 -13.02
N GLU A 148 10.07 -11.16 -13.84
CA GLU A 148 10.63 -10.04 -14.57
C GLU A 148 10.42 -8.73 -13.79
N CYS A 149 11.35 -7.77 -14.00
CA CYS A 149 11.25 -6.45 -13.38
C CYS A 149 11.79 -5.35 -14.31
N GLY A 150 11.31 -4.14 -14.11
CA GLY A 150 11.88 -2.95 -14.66
C GLY A 150 12.78 -2.27 -13.62
N VAL A 151 13.99 -1.89 -14.04
CA VAL A 151 14.95 -1.17 -13.19
C VAL A 151 15.24 0.19 -13.78
N GLY A 152 15.20 1.23 -12.96
CA GLY A 152 15.56 2.58 -13.34
C GLY A 152 16.65 3.16 -12.45
N LEU A 153 17.55 3.89 -13.03
CA LEU A 153 18.61 4.61 -12.35
C LEU A 153 18.45 6.13 -12.56
N GLY A 154 18.76 6.91 -11.55
CA GLY A 154 18.68 8.36 -11.63
C GLY A 154 19.41 9.08 -10.50
N ARG A 155 19.62 10.40 -10.66
CA ARG A 155 20.23 11.23 -9.64
C ARG A 155 19.37 11.42 -8.40
N ASN A 156 18.05 11.19 -8.54
CA ASN A 156 17.08 11.25 -7.46
C ASN A 156 15.94 10.22 -7.66
N LYS A 157 15.03 10.13 -6.69
CA LYS A 157 13.92 9.16 -6.71
C LYS A 157 12.96 9.39 -7.88
N LEU A 158 12.75 10.63 -8.31
CA LEU A 158 11.89 10.95 -9.45
C LEU A 158 12.40 10.28 -10.73
N PHE A 159 13.68 10.54 -11.09
CA PHE A 159 14.27 9.97 -12.31
C PHE A 159 14.38 8.46 -12.24
N ALA A 160 14.82 7.91 -11.10
CA ALA A 160 14.91 6.44 -10.94
C ALA A 160 13.53 5.77 -11.16
N LYS A 161 12.45 6.31 -10.58
CA LYS A 161 11.10 5.73 -10.75
C LYS A 161 10.55 5.91 -12.15
N LEU A 162 10.74 7.06 -12.78
CA LEU A 162 10.31 7.30 -14.15
C LEU A 162 11.08 6.39 -15.14
N ALA A 163 12.38 6.21 -14.92
CA ALA A 163 13.23 5.33 -15.72
C ALA A 163 12.79 3.87 -15.59
N SER A 164 12.53 3.37 -14.37
CA SER A 164 12.06 1.99 -14.18
C SER A 164 10.71 1.74 -14.86
N LYS A 165 9.80 2.71 -14.81
CA LYS A 165 8.52 2.61 -15.52
C LYS A 165 8.70 2.56 -17.04
N THR A 166 9.70 3.27 -17.57
CA THR A 166 9.99 3.28 -19.02
C THR A 166 10.74 2.02 -19.46
N SER A 167 11.44 1.36 -18.54
CA SER A 167 12.18 0.14 -18.82
C SER A 167 11.29 -1.10 -19.00
N LYS A 168 10.03 -1.03 -18.57
CA LYS A 168 9.07 -2.15 -18.62
C LYS A 168 8.51 -2.37 -20.03
N PRO A 169 8.04 -3.59 -20.33
CA PRO A 169 7.26 -3.85 -21.53
C PRO A 169 6.02 -2.94 -21.60
N ARG A 170 5.60 -2.60 -22.79
CA ARG A 170 4.42 -1.76 -23.05
C ARG A 170 3.57 -2.32 -24.16
N VAL A 171 2.29 -2.05 -24.09
CA VAL A 171 1.36 -2.39 -25.16
C VAL A 171 1.17 -1.17 -26.07
N VAL A 172 1.45 -1.34 -27.35
CA VAL A 172 1.28 -0.36 -28.40
C VAL A 172 0.47 -1.04 -29.51
N ASP A 173 -0.69 -0.50 -29.88
CA ASP A 173 -1.57 -1.05 -30.90
C ASP A 173 -1.83 -2.56 -30.72
N GLN A 174 -2.16 -2.95 -29.49
CA GLN A 174 -2.39 -4.34 -29.05
C GLN A 174 -1.15 -5.26 -29.14
N ALA A 175 -0.03 -4.80 -29.63
CA ALA A 175 1.22 -5.54 -29.65
C ALA A 175 2.01 -5.31 -28.35
N LEU A 176 2.62 -6.37 -27.81
CA LEU A 176 3.55 -6.26 -26.70
C LEU A 176 4.93 -5.87 -27.24
N VAL A 177 5.37 -4.67 -26.88
CA VAL A 177 6.72 -4.19 -27.19
C VAL A 177 7.61 -4.47 -25.97
N PRO A 178 8.69 -5.23 -26.13
CA PRO A 178 9.62 -5.50 -25.04
C PRO A 178 10.18 -4.20 -24.43
N GLY A 179 10.41 -4.22 -23.12
CA GLY A 179 11.09 -3.16 -22.42
C GLY A 179 12.62 -3.33 -22.48
N ALA A 180 13.35 -2.25 -22.19
CA ALA A 180 14.82 -2.28 -22.10
C ALA A 180 15.32 -3.05 -20.86
N GLY A 181 14.45 -3.28 -19.87
CA GLY A 181 14.78 -3.94 -18.61
C GLY A 181 15.50 -3.03 -17.62
N VAL A 182 16.54 -2.33 -18.05
CA VAL A 182 17.26 -1.31 -17.27
C VAL A 182 17.33 -0.02 -18.08
N VAL A 183 16.96 1.10 -17.46
CA VAL A 183 17.03 2.44 -18.08
C VAL A 183 17.73 3.41 -17.13
N TRP A 184 18.60 4.21 -17.70
CA TRP A 184 19.20 5.38 -17.09
C TRP A 184 19.09 6.56 -18.04
N VAL A 185 18.80 7.72 -17.50
CA VAL A 185 18.74 8.97 -18.25
C VAL A 185 19.94 9.83 -17.86
N SER A 186 20.80 10.16 -18.82
CA SER A 186 21.96 11.02 -18.58
C SER A 186 21.53 12.40 -18.09
N PRO A 187 22.24 13.01 -17.13
CA PRO A 187 21.95 14.37 -16.65
C PRO A 187 21.83 15.40 -17.77
N ALA A 188 22.64 15.25 -18.82
CA ALA A 188 22.57 16.14 -19.98
C ALA A 188 21.25 16.04 -20.78
N LEU A 189 20.53 14.94 -20.68
CA LEU A 189 19.27 14.67 -21.39
C LEU A 189 18.04 14.73 -20.49
N GLU A 190 18.22 14.81 -19.18
CA GLU A 190 17.12 14.72 -18.20
C GLU A 190 15.99 15.72 -18.48
N GLN A 191 16.32 16.98 -18.71
CA GLN A 191 15.30 18.03 -18.94
C GLN A 191 14.54 17.79 -20.24
N GLN A 192 15.22 17.44 -21.32
CA GLN A 192 14.58 17.14 -22.59
C GLN A 192 13.68 15.91 -22.46
N TRP A 193 14.21 14.84 -21.87
CA TRP A 193 13.46 13.59 -21.67
C TRP A 193 12.22 13.80 -20.78
N LEU A 194 12.38 14.54 -19.67
CA LEU A 194 11.29 14.83 -18.75
C LEU A 194 10.19 15.68 -19.41
N ALA A 195 10.57 16.66 -20.21
CA ALA A 195 9.66 17.55 -20.91
C ALA A 195 8.72 16.82 -21.89
N GLU A 196 9.17 15.70 -22.46
CA GLU A 196 8.41 14.88 -23.41
C GLU A 196 7.46 13.89 -22.73
N LEU A 197 7.54 13.71 -21.40
CA LEU A 197 6.66 12.83 -20.68
C LEU A 197 5.26 13.44 -20.50
N PRO A 198 4.19 12.62 -20.60
CA PRO A 198 2.85 13.08 -20.24
C PRO A 198 2.78 13.32 -18.73
N VAL A 199 1.98 14.29 -18.26
CA VAL A 199 1.82 14.61 -16.82
C VAL A 199 1.43 13.38 -15.99
N ARG A 200 0.73 12.41 -16.56
CA ARG A 200 0.39 11.12 -15.92
C ARG A 200 1.60 10.24 -15.58
N ALA A 201 2.77 10.52 -16.14
CA ALA A 201 3.98 9.77 -15.80
C ALA A 201 4.47 10.14 -14.40
N LEU A 202 4.26 11.40 -13.98
CA LEU A 202 4.73 11.91 -12.71
C LEU A 202 4.09 11.18 -11.52
N TRP A 203 4.89 10.97 -10.50
CA TRP A 203 4.44 10.35 -9.26
C TRP A 203 3.40 11.24 -8.56
N GLY A 204 2.30 10.64 -8.09
CA GLY A 204 1.17 11.36 -7.48
C GLY A 204 0.13 11.86 -8.48
N VAL A 205 0.38 11.78 -9.79
CA VAL A 205 -0.61 12.15 -10.82
C VAL A 205 -1.46 10.94 -11.20
N GLY A 206 -2.51 10.70 -10.40
CA GLY A 206 -3.54 9.73 -10.71
C GLY A 206 -4.55 10.23 -11.76
N PRO A 207 -5.55 9.41 -12.15
CA PRO A 207 -6.54 9.78 -13.17
C PRO A 207 -7.28 11.10 -12.88
N GLN A 208 -7.63 11.34 -11.62
CA GLN A 208 -8.37 12.56 -11.24
C GLN A 208 -7.48 13.81 -11.33
N THR A 209 -6.23 13.71 -10.84
CA THR A 209 -5.26 14.81 -10.96
C THR A 209 -4.95 15.10 -12.44
N ALA A 210 -4.74 14.05 -13.24
CA ALA A 210 -4.51 14.19 -14.68
C ALA A 210 -5.70 14.86 -15.38
N LYS A 211 -6.94 14.50 -15.01
CA LYS A 211 -8.15 15.14 -15.56
C LYS A 211 -8.17 16.64 -15.26
N LYS A 212 -7.88 17.05 -14.01
CA LYS A 212 -7.78 18.47 -13.64
C LYS A 212 -6.68 19.21 -14.41
N LEU A 213 -5.50 18.59 -14.54
CA LEU A 213 -4.40 19.17 -15.33
C LEU A 213 -4.78 19.33 -16.80
N HIS A 214 -5.42 18.33 -17.40
CA HIS A 214 -5.89 18.41 -18.80
C HIS A 214 -6.95 19.51 -19.00
N GLN A 215 -7.83 19.73 -18.02
CA GLN A 215 -8.80 20.85 -18.07
C GLN A 215 -8.11 22.23 -18.06
N LEU A 216 -6.91 22.30 -17.49
CA LEU A 216 -6.05 23.50 -17.51
C LEU A 216 -5.17 23.56 -18.77
N GLY A 217 -5.34 22.63 -19.73
CA GLY A 217 -4.51 22.56 -20.94
C GLY A 217 -3.14 21.90 -20.74
N LEU A 218 -2.82 21.41 -19.53
CA LEU A 218 -1.53 20.85 -19.17
C LEU A 218 -1.52 19.35 -19.46
N ARG A 219 -0.86 18.94 -20.54
CA ARG A 219 -0.81 17.53 -20.99
C ARG A 219 0.57 16.89 -20.80
N TRP A 220 1.61 17.71 -20.92
CA TRP A 220 2.99 17.29 -20.88
C TRP A 220 3.72 17.95 -19.71
N VAL A 221 4.81 17.35 -19.28
CA VAL A 221 5.61 17.90 -18.17
C VAL A 221 6.17 19.27 -18.52
N ARG A 222 6.54 19.52 -19.79
CA ARG A 222 6.94 20.86 -20.28
C ARG A 222 5.85 21.93 -20.11
N ASP A 223 4.58 21.54 -20.04
CA ASP A 223 3.49 22.50 -19.80
C ASP A 223 3.48 22.91 -18.33
N LEU A 224 3.70 21.94 -17.42
CA LEU A 224 3.81 22.20 -15.99
C LEU A 224 4.99 23.10 -15.64
N ALA A 225 6.14 22.93 -16.30
CA ALA A 225 7.33 23.73 -16.05
C ALA A 225 7.13 25.24 -16.36
N LYS A 226 6.08 25.59 -17.10
CA LYS A 226 5.76 26.98 -17.49
C LYS A 226 4.67 27.63 -16.63
N VAL A 227 4.04 26.86 -15.75
CA VAL A 227 2.89 27.34 -14.95
C VAL A 227 3.36 27.81 -13.59
N ASP A 228 2.85 28.97 -13.18
CA ASP A 228 3.06 29.48 -11.85
C ASP A 228 2.44 28.58 -10.77
N GLU A 229 3.18 28.33 -9.68
CA GLU A 229 2.77 27.48 -8.56
C GLU A 229 1.43 27.91 -7.97
N ASN A 230 1.19 29.20 -7.79
CA ASN A 230 -0.05 29.72 -7.20
C ASN A 230 -1.26 29.42 -8.09
N THR A 231 -1.07 29.41 -9.40
CA THR A 231 -2.13 29.03 -10.35
C THR A 231 -2.49 27.56 -10.20
N LEU A 232 -1.52 26.67 -10.09
CA LEU A 232 -1.77 25.25 -9.83
C LEU A 232 -2.38 25.02 -8.43
N ALA A 233 -1.93 25.78 -7.42
CA ALA A 233 -2.37 25.63 -6.03
C ALA A 233 -3.89 25.88 -5.88
N ARG A 234 -4.46 26.79 -6.64
CA ARG A 234 -5.91 27.06 -6.65
C ARG A 234 -6.74 25.85 -7.07
N HIS A 235 -6.18 24.95 -7.89
CA HIS A 235 -6.89 23.77 -8.43
C HIS A 235 -6.53 22.46 -7.76
N LEU A 236 -5.30 22.33 -7.24
CA LEU A 236 -4.75 21.08 -6.73
C LEU A 236 -4.40 21.13 -5.23
N GLY A 237 -4.39 22.32 -4.63
CA GLY A 237 -3.87 22.57 -3.29
C GLY A 237 -2.34 22.83 -3.32
N SER A 238 -1.85 23.61 -2.35
CA SER A 238 -0.46 24.12 -2.34
C SER A 238 0.60 23.02 -2.31
N SER A 239 0.40 21.95 -1.55
CA SER A 239 1.37 20.87 -1.44
C SER A 239 1.57 20.15 -2.78
N MET A 240 0.47 19.77 -3.45
CA MET A 240 0.54 19.09 -4.75
C MET A 240 1.11 20.00 -5.84
N ALA A 241 0.72 21.27 -5.85
CA ALA A 241 1.21 22.24 -6.81
C ALA A 241 2.73 22.39 -6.73
N ARG A 242 3.26 22.61 -5.51
CA ARG A 242 4.71 22.71 -5.27
C ARG A 242 5.44 21.46 -5.73
N THR A 243 4.93 20.28 -5.35
CA THR A 243 5.54 19.01 -5.75
C THR A 243 5.59 18.85 -7.27
N LEU A 244 4.50 19.17 -7.99
CA LEU A 244 4.45 19.00 -9.44
C LEU A 244 5.32 20.01 -10.18
N VAL A 245 5.42 21.25 -9.69
CA VAL A 245 6.34 22.24 -10.25
C VAL A 245 7.79 21.81 -10.05
N ALA A 246 8.17 21.37 -8.84
CA ALA A 246 9.50 20.83 -8.58
C ALA A 246 9.82 19.65 -9.51
N TYR A 247 8.91 18.70 -9.62
CA TYR A 247 9.08 17.56 -10.52
C TYR A 247 9.21 17.96 -12.00
N ALA A 248 8.50 19.00 -12.44
CA ALA A 248 8.62 19.46 -13.82
C ALA A 248 10.00 20.07 -14.13
N HIS A 249 10.72 20.53 -13.11
CA HIS A 249 12.12 20.95 -13.19
C HIS A 249 13.13 19.83 -12.88
N GLY A 250 12.64 18.63 -12.57
CA GLY A 250 13.48 17.47 -12.23
C GLY A 250 13.96 17.48 -10.78
N ASP A 251 13.38 18.30 -9.92
CA ASP A 251 13.78 18.44 -8.54
C ASP A 251 13.01 17.47 -7.65
N ASP A 252 13.75 16.69 -6.88
CA ASP A 252 13.23 15.76 -5.87
C ASP A 252 14.30 15.55 -4.80
N GLU A 253 14.13 16.23 -3.68
CA GLU A 253 15.08 16.20 -2.55
C GLU A 253 14.85 15.02 -1.58
N ARG A 254 13.86 14.16 -1.84
CA ARG A 254 13.57 13.04 -0.96
C ARG A 254 14.73 12.04 -0.98
N VAL A 255 15.19 11.68 0.19
CA VAL A 255 16.18 10.61 0.38
C VAL A 255 15.52 9.23 0.39
N VAL A 256 16.32 8.18 0.27
CA VAL A 256 15.86 6.80 0.52
C VAL A 256 15.67 6.62 2.01
N GLU A 257 14.42 6.35 2.43
CA GLU A 257 14.03 6.17 3.83
C GLU A 257 14.07 4.68 4.17
N THR A 258 15.15 4.24 4.80
CA THR A 258 15.33 2.83 5.20
C THR A 258 14.38 2.41 6.33
N HIS A 259 13.91 3.38 7.10
CA HIS A 259 13.01 3.16 8.22
C HIS A 259 11.78 4.06 8.09
N ARG A 260 10.65 3.46 7.76
CA ARG A 260 9.39 4.19 7.62
C ARG A 260 8.41 3.74 8.70
N PRO A 261 8.19 4.55 9.75
CA PRO A 261 7.29 4.18 10.82
C PRO A 261 5.86 4.01 10.29
N LEU A 262 5.19 2.97 10.76
CA LEU A 262 3.79 2.73 10.46
C LEU A 262 2.95 3.90 10.99
N LYS A 263 2.14 4.51 10.13
CA LYS A 263 1.30 5.68 10.48
C LYS A 263 -0.11 5.29 10.93
N SER A 264 -0.63 4.19 10.42
CA SER A 264 -1.98 3.72 10.72
C SER A 264 -2.12 2.24 10.42
N VAL A 265 -3.03 1.58 11.13
CA VAL A 265 -3.51 0.22 10.88
C VAL A 265 -4.99 0.30 10.60
N GLY A 266 -5.49 -0.40 9.59
CA GLY A 266 -6.91 -0.37 9.27
C GLY A 266 -7.38 -1.63 8.58
N HIS A 267 -8.68 -1.88 8.70
CA HIS A 267 -9.37 -2.95 8.01
C HIS A 267 -10.66 -2.43 7.41
N ASP A 268 -10.87 -2.68 6.12
CA ASP A 268 -12.10 -2.32 5.41
C ASP A 268 -12.65 -3.50 4.61
N THR A 269 -13.97 -3.56 4.47
CA THR A 269 -14.66 -4.55 3.66
C THR A 269 -15.65 -3.88 2.73
N THR A 270 -15.53 -4.16 1.42
CA THR A 270 -16.60 -3.90 0.46
C THR A 270 -17.53 -5.12 0.43
N PHE A 271 -18.77 -4.94 0.87
CA PHE A 271 -19.73 -6.03 0.93
C PHE A 271 -20.23 -6.42 -0.45
N ALA A 272 -20.43 -7.72 -0.68
CA ALA A 272 -21.02 -8.22 -1.93
C ALA A 272 -22.47 -7.75 -2.08
N VAL A 273 -23.24 -7.79 -0.97
CA VAL A 273 -24.56 -7.21 -0.80
C VAL A 273 -24.43 -6.10 0.24
N SER A 274 -24.98 -4.92 -0.03
CA SER A 274 -24.91 -3.81 0.90
C SER A 274 -25.66 -4.11 2.19
N LEU A 275 -25.17 -3.56 3.29
CA LEU A 275 -25.81 -3.70 4.60
C LEU A 275 -26.94 -2.67 4.73
N GLU A 276 -28.11 -3.13 5.13
CA GLU A 276 -29.27 -2.28 5.37
C GLU A 276 -29.48 -2.07 6.89
N GLY A 277 -29.65 -0.81 7.28
CA GLY A 277 -29.82 -0.43 8.67
C GLY A 277 -28.54 -0.40 9.50
N VAL A 278 -28.64 0.11 10.72
CA VAL A 278 -27.47 0.37 11.58
C VAL A 278 -26.94 -0.89 12.26
N GLU A 279 -27.79 -1.84 12.65
CA GLU A 279 -27.35 -3.01 13.44
C GLU A 279 -26.39 -3.94 12.72
N PRO A 280 -26.61 -4.32 11.42
CA PRO A 280 -25.60 -5.09 10.68
C PRO A 280 -24.28 -4.34 10.53
N VAL A 281 -24.32 -3.00 10.38
CA VAL A 281 -23.09 -2.17 10.29
C VAL A 281 -22.35 -2.19 11.62
N LEU A 282 -23.04 -2.08 12.77
CA LEU A 282 -22.42 -2.15 14.10
C LEU A 282 -21.80 -3.53 14.38
N ALA A 283 -22.44 -4.62 13.93
CA ALA A 283 -21.88 -5.97 14.05
C ALA A 283 -20.56 -6.10 13.28
N ARG A 284 -20.52 -5.65 12.02
CA ARG A 284 -19.29 -5.64 11.21
C ARG A 284 -18.24 -4.70 11.77
N CYS A 285 -18.63 -3.58 12.35
CA CYS A 285 -17.73 -2.65 13.02
C CYS A 285 -16.97 -3.32 14.18
N ARG A 286 -17.63 -4.13 15.02
CA ARG A 286 -16.96 -4.93 16.06
C ARG A 286 -15.92 -5.89 15.48
N HIS A 287 -16.30 -6.63 14.44
CA HIS A 287 -15.38 -7.55 13.78
C HIS A 287 -14.12 -6.83 13.25
N HIS A 288 -14.29 -5.68 12.57
CA HIS A 288 -13.16 -4.90 12.06
C HIS A 288 -12.27 -4.36 13.19
N ALA A 289 -12.88 -3.92 14.31
CA ALA A 289 -12.13 -3.50 15.49
C ALA A 289 -11.24 -4.61 16.05
N GLY A 290 -11.74 -5.86 16.07
CA GLY A 290 -10.96 -7.02 16.46
C GLY A 290 -9.77 -7.29 15.54
N VAL A 291 -9.94 -7.16 14.21
CA VAL A 291 -8.84 -7.29 13.25
C VAL A 291 -7.78 -6.21 13.49
N VAL A 292 -8.20 -4.94 13.63
CA VAL A 292 -7.30 -3.80 13.87
C VAL A 292 -6.56 -3.95 15.21
N ALA A 293 -7.25 -4.36 16.27
CA ALA A 293 -6.65 -4.58 17.58
C ALA A 293 -5.54 -5.64 17.54
N ARG A 294 -5.78 -6.76 16.86
CA ARG A 294 -4.76 -7.81 16.67
C ARG A 294 -3.54 -7.31 15.90
N ALA A 295 -3.77 -6.56 14.82
CA ALA A 295 -2.69 -6.01 14.01
C ALA A 295 -1.84 -4.99 14.79
N LEU A 296 -2.44 -4.18 15.68
CA LEU A 296 -1.73 -3.28 16.58
C LEU A 296 -0.85 -4.08 17.56
N ARG A 297 -1.40 -5.11 18.21
CA ARG A 297 -0.66 -5.94 19.17
C ARG A 297 0.49 -6.71 18.51
N ALA A 298 0.27 -7.25 17.32
CA ALA A 298 1.31 -7.95 16.55
C ALA A 298 2.52 -7.06 16.26
N GLN A 299 2.33 -5.74 16.24
CA GLN A 299 3.38 -4.76 16.00
C GLN A 299 3.81 -4.00 17.27
N SER A 300 3.38 -4.47 18.44
CA SER A 300 3.66 -3.81 19.73
C SER A 300 3.30 -2.32 19.73
N ARG A 301 2.15 -1.96 19.10
CA ARG A 301 1.67 -0.58 18.99
C ARG A 301 0.34 -0.40 19.69
N VAL A 302 0.11 0.82 20.17
CA VAL A 302 -1.20 1.32 20.62
C VAL A 302 -1.62 2.50 19.77
N SER A 303 -2.92 2.75 19.66
CA SER A 303 -3.46 3.85 18.87
C SER A 303 -4.19 4.85 19.74
N ARG A 304 -4.00 6.14 19.49
CA ARG A 304 -4.80 7.21 20.11
C ARG A 304 -5.99 7.66 19.29
N THR A 305 -6.01 7.41 17.99
CA THR A 305 -7.10 7.88 17.12
C THR A 305 -7.78 6.70 16.43
N VAL A 306 -9.06 6.54 16.68
CA VAL A 306 -9.92 5.59 15.97
C VAL A 306 -10.76 6.34 14.96
N SER A 307 -10.84 5.82 13.74
CA SER A 307 -11.65 6.39 12.67
C SER A 307 -12.51 5.32 12.03
N VAL A 308 -13.71 5.71 11.57
CA VAL A 308 -14.56 4.88 10.74
C VAL A 308 -14.81 5.54 9.39
N VAL A 309 -14.91 4.72 8.36
CA VAL A 309 -15.26 5.13 7.00
C VAL A 309 -16.47 4.32 6.58
N VAL A 310 -17.54 5.00 6.24
CA VAL A 310 -18.77 4.42 5.69
C VAL A 310 -18.91 4.89 4.25
N LYS A 311 -19.02 3.97 3.32
CA LYS A 311 -19.29 4.26 1.92
C LYS A 311 -20.64 3.66 1.53
N PHE A 312 -21.52 4.48 1.02
CA PHE A 312 -22.86 4.07 0.57
C PHE A 312 -22.87 3.55 -0.86
N ASP A 313 -24.00 2.98 -1.31
CA ASP A 313 -24.14 2.44 -2.68
C ASP A 313 -24.04 3.51 -3.77
N ASP A 314 -24.45 4.74 -3.47
CA ASP A 314 -24.27 5.90 -4.35
C ASP A 314 -22.82 6.41 -4.42
N LEU A 315 -21.90 5.68 -3.79
CA LEU A 315 -20.47 5.99 -3.66
C LEU A 315 -20.12 7.19 -2.77
N THR A 316 -21.10 7.81 -2.11
CA THR A 316 -20.86 8.84 -1.09
C THR A 316 -20.06 8.23 0.07
N VAL A 317 -19.09 8.96 0.56
CA VAL A 317 -18.20 8.54 1.66
C VAL A 317 -18.38 9.48 2.84
N VAL A 318 -18.62 8.91 4.00
CA VAL A 318 -18.63 9.62 5.28
C VAL A 318 -17.56 9.05 6.17
N SER A 319 -16.74 9.92 6.77
CA SER A 319 -15.75 9.51 7.78
C SER A 319 -15.98 10.23 9.08
N ARG A 320 -15.68 9.53 10.19
CA ARG A 320 -15.70 10.08 11.55
C ARG A 320 -14.45 9.60 12.28
N SER A 321 -13.93 10.42 13.17
CA SER A 321 -12.75 10.07 13.96
C SER A 321 -12.85 10.61 15.37
N GLN A 322 -12.22 9.90 16.31
CA GLN A 322 -12.09 10.32 17.70
C GLN A 322 -10.67 10.05 18.18
N THR A 323 -10.05 11.07 18.78
CA THR A 323 -8.75 10.94 19.42
C THR A 323 -8.96 10.77 20.92
N LEU A 324 -8.35 9.72 21.48
CA LEU A 324 -8.43 9.36 22.88
C LEU A 324 -7.27 10.00 23.67
N PRO A 325 -7.43 10.24 24.96
CA PRO A 325 -6.37 10.78 25.81
C PRO A 325 -5.23 9.78 26.03
N PHE A 326 -5.49 8.47 25.90
CA PHE A 326 -4.50 7.39 26.07
C PHE A 326 -4.53 6.43 24.86
N GLY A 327 -3.45 5.64 24.71
CA GLY A 327 -3.35 4.64 23.67
C GLY A 327 -4.17 3.40 23.99
N VAL A 328 -4.81 2.81 22.94
CA VAL A 328 -5.61 1.58 23.03
C VAL A 328 -5.14 0.57 21.98
N ASP A 329 -5.15 -0.71 22.33
CA ASP A 329 -4.96 -1.87 21.45
C ASP A 329 -5.97 -2.99 21.75
N ASP A 330 -6.96 -2.67 22.56
CA ASP A 330 -8.00 -3.57 23.01
C ASP A 330 -9.19 -3.56 22.04
N GLU A 331 -9.67 -4.75 21.68
CA GLU A 331 -10.80 -4.94 20.77
C GLU A 331 -12.10 -4.28 21.28
N GLY A 332 -12.36 -4.40 22.60
CA GLY A 332 -13.53 -3.80 23.23
C GLY A 332 -13.49 -2.28 23.20
N ALA A 333 -12.32 -1.70 23.54
CA ALA A 333 -12.13 -0.25 23.55
C ALA A 333 -12.24 0.35 22.14
N ILE A 334 -11.52 -0.24 21.17
CA ILE A 334 -11.58 0.21 19.76
C ILE A 334 -13.00 0.01 19.23
N GLY A 335 -13.64 -1.14 19.54
CA GLY A 335 -14.98 -1.46 19.11
C GLY A 335 -16.04 -0.50 19.66
N ALA A 336 -15.95 -0.14 20.95
CA ALA A 336 -16.86 0.82 21.56
C ALA A 336 -16.78 2.20 20.90
N VAL A 337 -15.55 2.70 20.68
CA VAL A 337 -15.34 3.99 20.01
C VAL A 337 -15.83 3.92 18.57
N ALA A 338 -15.46 2.89 17.82
CA ALA A 338 -15.84 2.75 16.42
C ALA A 338 -17.37 2.64 16.26
N GLN A 339 -18.06 1.91 17.14
CA GLN A 339 -19.53 1.83 17.13
C GLN A 339 -20.19 3.17 17.49
N ALA A 340 -19.65 3.91 18.45
CA ALA A 340 -20.14 5.26 18.78
C ALA A 340 -20.01 6.19 17.57
N LEU A 341 -18.90 6.12 16.84
CA LEU A 341 -18.68 6.88 15.61
C LEU A 341 -19.66 6.45 14.50
N VAL A 342 -19.93 5.16 14.32
CA VAL A 342 -20.93 4.67 13.36
C VAL A 342 -22.33 5.20 13.71
N ARG A 343 -22.73 5.19 15.00
CA ARG A 343 -24.02 5.75 15.43
C ARG A 343 -24.16 7.25 15.17
N SER A 344 -23.04 7.98 15.06
CA SER A 344 -23.06 9.40 14.68
C SER A 344 -23.17 9.64 13.18
N VAL A 345 -23.15 8.57 12.37
CA VAL A 345 -23.41 8.64 10.93
C VAL A 345 -24.88 8.31 10.70
N GLU A 346 -25.57 9.18 9.96
CA GLU A 346 -26.94 8.90 9.51
C GLU A 346 -26.91 7.78 8.45
N ILE A 347 -27.38 6.58 8.83
CA ILE A 347 -27.46 5.42 7.95
C ILE A 347 -28.87 5.29 7.41
N ASP A 348 -29.18 6.17 6.45
CA ASP A 348 -30.48 6.28 5.75
C ASP A 348 -30.54 5.48 4.44
N ARG A 349 -29.42 4.87 4.03
CA ARG A 349 -29.25 4.13 2.77
C ARG A 349 -28.28 2.98 2.92
N PRO A 350 -28.30 2.01 1.99
CA PRO A 350 -27.47 0.81 2.08
C PRO A 350 -25.97 1.13 2.12
N VAL A 351 -25.25 0.48 3.05
CA VAL A 351 -23.80 0.63 3.25
C VAL A 351 -23.05 -0.38 2.40
N ARG A 352 -22.29 0.12 1.44
CA ARG A 352 -21.47 -0.65 0.51
C ARG A 352 -20.12 -1.08 1.08
N LEU A 353 -19.49 -0.22 1.89
CA LEU A 353 -18.19 -0.46 2.52
C LEU A 353 -18.18 0.11 3.92
N LEU A 354 -17.58 -0.64 4.82
CA LEU A 354 -17.23 -0.19 6.16
C LEU A 354 -15.72 -0.39 6.38
N GLY A 355 -15.06 0.63 6.95
CA GLY A 355 -13.67 0.55 7.39
C GLY A 355 -13.52 1.04 8.83
N VAL A 356 -12.62 0.39 9.59
CA VAL A 356 -12.15 0.84 10.90
C VAL A 356 -10.64 1.03 10.82
N TYR A 357 -10.16 2.17 11.29
CA TYR A 357 -8.74 2.55 11.23
C TYR A 357 -8.27 3.04 12.58
N ALA A 358 -7.03 2.71 12.89
CA ALA A 358 -6.29 3.15 14.06
C ALA A 358 -5.08 3.96 13.60
N SER A 359 -4.91 5.19 14.09
CA SER A 359 -3.81 6.09 13.75
C SER A 359 -3.28 6.80 14.98
N SER A 360 -2.30 7.70 14.81
CA SER A 360 -1.56 8.28 15.94
C SER A 360 -0.95 7.16 16.79
N LEU A 361 -0.19 6.28 16.12
CA LEU A 361 0.39 5.10 16.73
C LEU A 361 1.54 5.47 17.67
N LEU A 362 1.58 4.82 18.83
CA LEU A 362 2.63 4.92 19.83
C LEU A 362 3.20 3.53 20.09
N GLU A 363 4.41 3.47 20.60
CA GLU A 363 4.97 2.21 21.11
C GLU A 363 4.16 1.75 22.30
N ARG A 364 3.97 0.43 22.39
CA ARG A 364 3.32 -0.17 23.54
C ARG A 364 4.33 -0.20 24.69
N ASP A 365 4.29 0.82 25.56
CA ASP A 365 5.06 0.81 26.79
C ASP A 365 4.36 -0.08 27.82
N VAL A 366 4.89 -1.28 28.02
CA VAL A 366 4.32 -2.31 28.91
C VAL A 366 4.38 -1.86 30.38
N ASN A 367 5.21 -0.86 30.69
CA ASN A 367 5.48 -0.41 32.06
C ASN A 367 4.81 0.92 32.43
N GLN A 368 4.27 1.65 31.46
CA GLN A 368 3.67 2.95 31.71
C GLN A 368 2.19 2.82 32.09
N VAL A 369 1.92 2.75 33.37
CA VAL A 369 0.56 2.89 33.91
C VAL A 369 0.29 4.37 34.08
N GLN A 370 -0.62 4.94 33.26
CA GLN A 370 -1.08 6.31 33.46
C GLN A 370 -1.89 6.36 34.75
N LEU A 371 -1.31 6.95 35.78
CA LEU A 371 -2.03 7.26 37.03
C LEU A 371 -2.94 8.46 36.77
N SER A 372 -4.25 8.25 36.77
CA SER A 372 -5.22 9.35 36.79
C SER A 372 -5.27 9.89 38.21
N PHE A 373 -4.69 11.05 38.42
CA PHE A 373 -4.90 11.80 39.64
C PHE A 373 -6.19 12.63 39.51
N ASP A 374 -7.32 12.05 39.91
CA ASP A 374 -8.51 12.84 40.17
C ASP A 374 -8.31 13.63 41.47
N VAL A 375 -8.06 14.91 41.37
CA VAL A 375 -7.76 15.82 42.51
C VAL A 375 -9.04 16.19 43.28
N THR A 376 -10.13 15.45 43.22
CA THR A 376 -11.34 15.77 44.00
C THR A 376 -11.85 14.58 44.79
N ALA A 377 -11.67 14.68 46.10
CA ALA A 377 -12.31 14.10 47.27
C ALA A 377 -11.59 12.93 47.99
N PRO A 378 -11.39 13.04 49.32
CA PRO A 378 -10.92 11.97 50.16
C PRO A 378 -12.03 11.04 50.60
N GLY A 379 -11.89 9.72 50.40
CA GLY A 379 -12.90 8.73 50.90
C GLY A 379 -12.72 7.32 50.35
N THR A 380 -12.00 6.54 51.01
CA THR A 380 -12.01 5.12 51.50
C THR A 380 -12.67 3.96 50.72
N ALA A 381 -13.31 4.12 49.56
CA ALA A 381 -13.92 2.99 48.86
C ALA A 381 -13.31 2.69 47.51
N ARG A 382 -12.23 3.39 47.08
CA ARG A 382 -11.65 3.34 45.71
C ARG A 382 -10.47 2.40 45.55
N ASP A 383 -9.76 2.03 46.61
CA ASP A 383 -8.54 1.19 46.49
C ASP A 383 -8.87 -0.26 46.09
N GLU A 384 -9.98 -0.83 46.55
CA GLU A 384 -10.40 -2.18 46.17
C GLU A 384 -10.90 -2.23 44.72
N ALA A 385 -11.60 -1.18 44.24
CA ALA A 385 -12.08 -1.12 42.87
C ALA A 385 -10.91 -0.98 41.84
N VAL A 386 -9.86 -0.23 42.22
CA VAL A 386 -8.65 -0.06 41.38
C VAL A 386 -7.82 -1.35 41.34
N VAL A 387 -7.67 -2.06 42.46
CA VAL A 387 -6.98 -3.35 42.51
C VAL A 387 -7.74 -4.43 41.76
N THR A 388 -9.05 -4.50 41.91
CA THR A 388 -9.92 -5.46 41.20
C THR A 388 -9.92 -5.18 39.70
N SER A 389 -9.94 -3.93 39.26
CA SER A 389 -9.82 -3.56 37.84
C SER A 389 -8.43 -3.92 37.25
N ARG A 390 -7.35 -3.79 38.02
CA ARG A 390 -6.00 -4.20 37.61
C ARG A 390 -5.88 -5.71 37.43
N GLN A 391 -6.37 -6.50 38.38
CA GLN A 391 -6.35 -7.96 38.25
C GLN A 391 -7.20 -8.45 37.05
N SER A 392 -8.35 -7.84 36.82
CA SER A 392 -9.21 -8.10 35.68
C SER A 392 -8.53 -7.71 34.35
N GLN A 393 -7.79 -6.60 34.30
CA GLN A 393 -7.04 -6.17 33.10
C GLN A 393 -5.85 -7.06 32.81
N VAL A 394 -5.08 -7.48 33.80
CA VAL A 394 -3.95 -8.41 33.63
C VAL A 394 -4.43 -9.79 33.22
N ALA A 395 -5.48 -10.31 33.84
CA ALA A 395 -6.06 -11.61 33.46
C ALA A 395 -6.65 -11.57 32.02
N SER A 396 -7.28 -10.46 31.66
CA SER A 396 -7.81 -10.29 30.30
C SER A 396 -6.69 -10.09 29.25
N ALA A 397 -5.53 -9.53 29.62
CA ALA A 397 -4.37 -9.43 28.75
C ALA A 397 -3.75 -10.81 28.47
N SER A 398 -3.52 -11.62 29.52
CA SER A 398 -2.98 -12.99 29.38
C SER A 398 -3.88 -13.90 28.53
N LEU A 399 -5.20 -13.78 28.71
CA LEU A 399 -6.17 -14.53 27.92
C LEU A 399 -6.12 -14.11 26.44
N ARG A 400 -6.01 -12.82 26.16
CA ARG A 400 -5.88 -12.30 24.78
C ARG A 400 -4.61 -12.76 24.11
N ASP A 401 -3.47 -12.70 24.80
CA ASP A 401 -2.19 -13.19 24.27
C ASP A 401 -2.25 -14.69 23.97
N ALA A 402 -2.87 -15.49 24.85
CA ALA A 402 -3.10 -16.92 24.61
C ALA A 402 -4.02 -17.18 23.39
N LEU A 403 -5.08 -16.39 23.22
CA LEU A 403 -5.96 -16.49 22.05
C LEU A 403 -5.26 -16.09 20.75
N ASP A 404 -4.42 -15.06 20.79
CA ASP A 404 -3.62 -14.65 19.64
C ASP A 404 -2.54 -15.67 19.29
N ASP A 405 -1.97 -16.39 20.29
CA ASP A 405 -1.07 -17.54 20.07
C ASP A 405 -1.78 -18.71 19.41
N ILE A 406 -2.99 -19.06 19.85
CA ILE A 406 -3.79 -20.11 19.22
C ILE A 406 -4.08 -19.74 17.76
N ARG A 407 -4.48 -18.51 17.49
CA ARG A 407 -4.74 -18.03 16.13
C ARG A 407 -3.50 -18.03 15.23
N ARG A 408 -2.31 -17.72 15.77
CA ARG A 408 -1.04 -17.83 15.04
C ARG A 408 -0.70 -19.25 14.65
N ARG A 409 -0.94 -20.22 15.56
CA ARG A 409 -0.60 -21.65 15.35
C ARG A 409 -1.61 -22.38 14.45
N TYR A 410 -2.90 -22.06 14.58
CA TYR A 410 -3.99 -22.81 13.96
C TYR A 410 -4.82 -22.01 12.95
N GLY A 411 -4.38 -20.76 12.66
CA GLY A 411 -5.06 -19.84 11.73
C GLY A 411 -6.03 -18.89 12.42
N ALA A 412 -6.26 -17.75 11.81
CA ALA A 412 -7.05 -16.64 12.35
C ALA A 412 -8.51 -17.00 12.73
N ARG A 413 -9.03 -18.12 12.21
CA ARG A 413 -10.39 -18.62 12.43
C ARG A 413 -10.50 -19.71 13.51
N SER A 414 -9.39 -20.14 14.09
CA SER A 414 -9.38 -21.24 15.07
C SER A 414 -10.15 -20.90 16.35
N VAL A 415 -10.23 -19.63 16.72
CA VAL A 415 -10.98 -19.16 17.90
C VAL A 415 -11.62 -17.82 17.57
N GLY A 416 -12.95 -17.71 17.77
CA GLY A 416 -13.72 -16.49 17.57
C GLY A 416 -14.77 -16.31 18.66
N VAL A 417 -15.37 -15.12 18.74
CA VAL A 417 -16.52 -14.86 19.58
C VAL A 417 -17.76 -15.44 18.89
N ALA A 418 -18.63 -16.14 19.62
CA ALA A 418 -19.81 -16.79 19.05
C ALA A 418 -20.72 -15.86 18.23
N ALA A 419 -20.69 -14.55 18.54
CA ALA A 419 -21.41 -13.52 17.79
C ALA A 419 -20.82 -13.19 16.40
N ASP A 420 -19.60 -13.65 16.11
CA ASP A 420 -18.90 -13.42 14.82
C ASP A 420 -19.03 -14.61 13.86
N LEU A 421 -19.74 -15.65 14.22
CA LEU A 421 -20.04 -16.79 13.35
C LEU A 421 -21.04 -16.34 12.28
N ASP A 422 -20.54 -16.21 11.04
CA ASP A 422 -21.40 -15.92 9.87
C ASP A 422 -22.11 -17.22 9.45
N PRO A 423 -23.46 -17.22 9.34
CA PRO A 423 -24.21 -18.42 8.92
C PRO A 423 -23.86 -18.91 7.51
N GLU A 424 -23.23 -18.07 6.67
CA GLU A 424 -22.98 -18.37 5.26
C GLU A 424 -21.53 -18.68 4.89
N GLY A 425 -20.63 -18.96 5.86
CA GLY A 425 -19.27 -19.47 5.63
C GLY A 425 -18.46 -18.82 4.50
N VAL A 426 -17.24 -18.41 4.83
CA VAL A 426 -16.14 -18.05 3.90
C VAL A 426 -16.36 -16.85 3.00
N ARG A 427 -16.06 -15.64 3.50
CA ARG A 427 -15.83 -14.46 2.67
C ARG A 427 -14.33 -14.14 2.63
N VAL A 428 -13.80 -13.92 1.42
CA VAL A 428 -12.43 -13.41 1.22
C VAL A 428 -12.40 -11.95 1.66
N GLU A 429 -11.86 -11.69 2.84
CA GLU A 429 -11.63 -10.33 3.34
C GLU A 429 -10.29 -9.81 2.79
N ARG A 430 -10.31 -8.61 2.22
CA ARG A 430 -9.10 -7.92 1.78
C ARG A 430 -8.56 -7.11 2.94
N GLN A 431 -7.36 -7.46 3.41
CA GLN A 431 -6.59 -6.57 4.29
C GLN A 431 -5.93 -5.48 3.44
N ARG A 432 -6.19 -4.21 3.73
CA ARG A 432 -5.41 -3.08 3.25
C ARG A 432 -4.61 -2.53 4.42
N GLY A 433 -3.28 -2.48 4.27
CA GLY A 433 -2.42 -1.66 5.12
C GLY A 433 -1.91 -2.27 6.42
N SER A 434 -1.93 -3.59 6.61
CA SER A 434 -1.31 -4.24 7.78
C SER A 434 0.17 -4.61 7.57
N HIS A 435 0.77 -4.22 6.45
CA HIS A 435 2.14 -4.61 6.12
C HIS A 435 3.12 -3.50 6.45
N ALA A 436 3.91 -3.70 7.52
CA ALA A 436 5.16 -3.00 7.72
C ALA A 436 6.19 -3.65 6.79
N PHE A 437 6.56 -2.95 5.71
CA PHE A 437 7.66 -3.36 4.85
C PHE A 437 8.93 -2.63 5.31
N GLY A 438 9.92 -3.38 5.75
CA GLY A 438 11.22 -2.89 6.18
C GLY A 438 12.08 -4.04 6.70
N PRO A 439 13.41 -3.85 6.88
CA PRO A 439 14.30 -4.88 7.39
C PRO A 439 13.90 -5.43 8.78
N ASP A 440 13.06 -4.73 9.53
CA ASP A 440 12.57 -5.13 10.86
C ASP A 440 11.28 -5.97 10.83
N ALA A 441 10.74 -6.32 9.66
CA ALA A 441 9.55 -7.17 9.53
C ALA A 441 9.84 -8.68 9.69
N THR A 442 11.07 -9.04 10.06
CA THR A 442 11.54 -10.41 10.26
C THR A 442 11.83 -10.69 11.72
N THR A 443 10.81 -10.75 12.58
CA THR A 443 10.85 -11.53 13.83
C THR A 443 9.45 -12.08 14.12
#